data_b4557a5843bfbd1cce53e12894748d47
#
_entry.id   b4557a5843bfbd1cce53e12894748d47
#
_cell.length_a   1.000
_cell.length_b   1.000
_cell.length_c   1.000
_cell.angle_alpha   90.00
_cell.angle_beta   90.00
_cell.angle_gamma   90.00
#
_symmetry.space_group_name_H-M   'P 1'
#
loop_
_entity.id
_entity.type
_entity.pdbx_description
1 polymer ?
#
loop_
_entity_poly.entity_id
_entity_poly.type
_entity_poly.pdbx_seq_one_letter_code
_entity_poly.pdbx_strand_id
1 'polypeptide(L)'
;MNDVKSILLVGVGGQGTILASKILTQGLIENGYDVKMSEVHGMSQRSGSVSTQVRFGTKVYSPIIGEGTADILVSFEEMEAARYAHFLKKDGKAVVNTYRIPSMPILTGTRDYPDDIIGMLRQRVSTMALDATGIVEKVGNPKSANVVLLGALVKAMRLTDIDWNPIIAKTVKPAFIDVNRKAFAAGMAAV
;
A
#
# COMPACT_ATOMS: atom_id res chain seq x y z
N MET A 1 -20.49 15.23 9.22
CA MET A 1 -19.98 13.87 8.97
C MET A 1 -18.50 13.87 9.21
N ASN A 2 -17.98 12.87 9.90
CA ASN A 2 -16.54 12.80 10.18
C ASN A 2 -15.83 12.42 8.86
N ASP A 3 -15.08 13.33 8.25
CA ASP A 3 -14.42 13.14 6.93
C ASP A 3 -13.09 12.40 7.08
N VAL A 4 -13.05 11.40 7.99
CA VAL A 4 -11.86 10.59 8.21
C VAL A 4 -11.78 9.50 7.15
N LYS A 5 -10.64 9.47 6.44
CA LYS A 5 -10.29 8.40 5.49
C LYS A 5 -9.40 7.37 6.16
N SER A 6 -9.56 6.13 5.77
CA SER A 6 -8.88 4.97 6.34
C SER A 6 -8.15 4.20 5.23
N ILE A 7 -6.83 4.13 5.33
CA ILE A 7 -5.93 3.46 4.38
C ILE A 7 -5.27 2.28 5.10
N LEU A 8 -5.41 1.09 4.54
CA LEU A 8 -4.76 -0.12 5.03
C LEU A 8 -3.69 -0.56 4.04
N LEU A 9 -2.41 -0.51 4.46
CA LEU A 9 -1.30 -1.05 3.69
C LEU A 9 -0.94 -2.42 4.25
N VAL A 10 -0.86 -3.43 3.38
CA VAL A 10 -0.57 -4.80 3.80
C VAL A 10 0.47 -5.43 2.89
N GLY A 11 1.23 -6.36 3.44
CA GLY A 11 2.26 -7.05 2.67
C GLY A 11 3.02 -8.07 3.51
N VAL A 12 4.13 -8.50 2.96
CA VAL A 12 5.08 -9.40 3.63
C VAL A 12 6.28 -8.60 4.11
N GLY A 13 6.78 -8.89 5.30
CA GLY A 13 7.93 -8.21 5.89
C GLY A 13 9.13 -8.15 4.94
N GLY A 14 9.70 -6.96 4.79
CA GLY A 14 10.79 -6.66 3.85
C GLY A 14 10.37 -5.96 2.55
N GLN A 15 9.08 -5.85 2.25
CA GLN A 15 8.58 -5.18 1.02
C GLN A 15 8.58 -3.64 1.08
N GLY A 16 8.97 -3.04 2.22
CA GLY A 16 9.12 -1.58 2.35
C GLY A 16 7.81 -0.83 2.63
N THR A 17 6.82 -1.49 3.22
CA THR A 17 5.55 -0.87 3.68
C THR A 17 5.81 0.34 4.59
N ILE A 18 6.81 0.24 5.48
CA ILE A 18 7.22 1.33 6.40
C ILE A 18 7.66 2.59 5.66
N LEU A 19 8.42 2.47 4.56
CA LEU A 19 8.84 3.65 3.81
C LEU A 19 7.64 4.30 3.10
N ALA A 20 6.77 3.49 2.50
CA ALA A 20 5.56 3.99 1.85
C ALA A 20 4.64 4.71 2.86
N SER A 21 4.42 4.12 4.04
CA SER A 21 3.61 4.74 5.10
C SER A 21 4.21 6.04 5.64
N LYS A 22 5.55 6.12 5.78
CA LYS A 22 6.24 7.35 6.19
C LYS A 22 6.08 8.48 5.19
N ILE A 23 6.28 8.22 3.90
CA ILE A 23 6.08 9.23 2.85
C ILE A 23 4.60 9.69 2.85
N LEU A 24 3.67 8.74 2.91
CA LEU A 24 2.23 9.01 2.95
C LEU A 24 1.85 9.91 4.12
N THR A 25 2.22 9.50 5.34
CA THR A 25 1.84 10.23 6.56
C THR A 25 2.49 11.61 6.61
N GLN A 26 3.77 11.74 6.22
CA GLN A 26 4.45 13.03 6.15
C GLN A 26 3.75 13.97 5.16
N GLY A 27 3.39 13.48 3.96
CA GLY A 27 2.69 14.27 2.97
C GLY A 27 1.33 14.76 3.45
N LEU A 28 0.58 13.91 4.12
CA LEU A 28 -0.72 14.27 4.68
C LEU A 28 -0.58 15.31 5.81
N ILE A 29 0.39 15.14 6.71
CA ILE A 29 0.63 16.08 7.82
C ILE A 29 1.07 17.46 7.29
N GLU A 30 2.02 17.51 6.34
CA GLU A 30 2.49 18.78 5.75
C GLU A 30 1.37 19.54 5.00
N ASN A 31 0.29 18.82 4.62
CA ASN A 31 -0.90 19.41 3.98
C ASN A 31 -2.09 19.62 4.95
N GLY A 32 -1.83 19.64 6.26
CA GLY A 32 -2.77 20.10 7.28
C GLY A 32 -3.76 19.04 7.78
N TYR A 33 -3.59 17.76 7.42
CA TYR A 33 -4.42 16.71 7.97
C TYR A 33 -3.97 16.27 9.37
N ASP A 34 -4.93 15.97 10.26
CA ASP A 34 -4.66 15.18 11.47
C ASP A 34 -4.51 13.72 11.05
N VAL A 35 -3.34 13.12 11.32
CA VAL A 35 -2.99 11.76 10.90
C VAL A 35 -2.69 10.90 12.12
N LYS A 36 -3.24 9.69 12.13
CA LYS A 36 -2.87 8.66 13.10
C LYS A 36 -2.45 7.40 12.33
N MET A 37 -1.38 6.78 12.78
CA MET A 37 -0.84 5.57 12.17
C MET A 37 -0.56 4.51 13.24
N SER A 38 -0.78 3.26 12.88
CA SER A 38 -0.40 2.08 13.67
C SER A 38 0.20 1.04 12.74
N GLU A 39 1.32 0.47 13.15
CA GLU A 39 2.00 -0.61 12.42
C GLU A 39 1.94 -1.90 13.23
N VAL A 40 1.58 -2.99 12.58
CA VAL A 40 1.59 -4.33 13.16
C VAL A 40 2.61 -5.17 12.42
N HIS A 41 3.63 -5.58 13.15
CA HIS A 41 4.68 -6.47 12.65
C HIS A 41 4.62 -7.79 13.43
N GLY A 42 4.63 -8.91 12.72
CA GLY A 42 4.81 -10.21 13.37
C GLY A 42 6.21 -10.32 14.00
N MET A 43 6.40 -11.29 14.92
CA MET A 43 7.71 -11.58 15.53
C MET A 43 8.80 -11.86 14.49
N SER A 44 8.43 -12.37 13.33
CA SER A 44 9.27 -12.50 12.14
C SER A 44 9.12 -11.25 11.27
N GLN A 45 9.93 -10.24 11.50
CA GLN A 45 9.98 -9.01 10.68
C GLN A 45 10.38 -9.27 9.21
N ARG A 46 10.76 -10.51 8.88
CA ARG A 46 11.06 -10.99 7.53
C ARG A 46 10.13 -12.14 7.20
N SER A 47 9.48 -12.05 6.03
CA SER A 47 8.57 -13.07 5.49
C SER A 47 7.26 -13.32 6.26
N GLY A 48 6.96 -12.56 7.31
CA GLY A 48 5.66 -12.58 8.00
C GLY A 48 4.70 -11.52 7.43
N SER A 49 3.37 -11.75 7.59
CA SER A 49 2.35 -10.75 7.27
C SER A 49 2.56 -9.48 8.09
N VAL A 50 2.49 -8.33 7.43
CA VAL A 50 2.61 -7.00 8.06
C VAL A 50 1.45 -6.12 7.61
N SER A 51 0.96 -5.28 8.52
CA SER A 51 -0.08 -4.31 8.19
C SER A 51 0.21 -2.96 8.81
N THR A 52 -0.09 -1.90 8.07
CA THR A 52 -0.01 -0.52 8.53
C THR A 52 -1.35 0.14 8.30
N GLN A 53 -1.93 0.66 9.36
CA GLN A 53 -3.19 1.37 9.36
C GLN A 53 -2.91 2.87 9.41
N VAL A 54 -3.42 3.62 8.44
CA VAL A 54 -3.29 5.08 8.38
C VAL A 54 -4.68 5.68 8.30
N ARG A 55 -5.00 6.55 9.24
CA ARG A 55 -6.25 7.32 9.21
C ARG A 55 -5.93 8.81 9.21
N PHE A 56 -6.63 9.56 8.37
CA PHE A 56 -6.42 10.98 8.23
C PHE A 56 -7.73 11.74 7.96
N GLY A 57 -7.76 12.99 8.33
CA GLY A 57 -8.92 13.87 8.17
C GLY A 57 -8.75 15.17 8.96
N THR A 58 -9.84 15.90 9.19
CA THR A 58 -9.82 17.12 10.00
C THR A 58 -9.45 16.82 11.46
N LYS A 59 -9.97 15.71 12.01
CA LYS A 59 -9.66 15.24 13.38
C LYS A 59 -9.77 13.73 13.45
N VAL A 60 -8.71 13.07 13.93
CA VAL A 60 -8.62 11.61 14.06
C VAL A 60 -8.27 11.25 15.50
N TYR A 61 -9.08 10.41 16.13
CA TYR A 61 -8.89 10.02 17.54
C TYR A 61 -8.19 8.67 17.72
N SER A 62 -8.22 7.81 16.69
CA SER A 62 -7.61 6.48 16.74
C SER A 62 -7.07 6.07 15.38
N PRO A 63 -5.90 5.40 15.31
CA PRO A 63 -5.39 4.82 14.07
C PRO A 63 -6.11 3.54 13.65
N ILE A 64 -6.87 2.91 14.54
CA ILE A 64 -7.43 1.57 14.34
C ILE A 64 -8.56 1.62 13.30
N ILE A 65 -8.45 0.74 12.32
CA ILE A 65 -9.44 0.53 11.27
C ILE A 65 -10.24 -0.73 11.63
N GLY A 66 -11.54 -0.58 11.78
CA GLY A 66 -12.44 -1.72 12.00
C GLY A 66 -12.70 -2.49 10.70
N GLU A 67 -13.18 -3.73 10.81
CA GLU A 67 -13.64 -4.51 9.67
C GLU A 67 -14.73 -3.76 8.89
N GLY A 68 -14.68 -3.82 7.57
CA GLY A 68 -15.64 -3.15 6.70
C GLY A 68 -15.55 -1.61 6.66
N THR A 69 -14.45 -0.99 7.19
CA THR A 69 -14.36 0.49 7.29
C THR A 69 -13.19 1.11 6.53
N ALA A 70 -12.31 0.32 5.92
CA ALA A 70 -11.22 0.83 5.12
C ALA A 70 -11.71 1.42 3.79
N ASP A 71 -11.34 2.66 3.49
CA ASP A 71 -11.62 3.30 2.20
C ASP A 71 -10.78 2.68 1.08
N ILE A 72 -9.54 2.29 1.39
CA ILE A 72 -8.64 1.66 0.45
C ILE A 72 -7.71 0.65 1.14
N LEU A 73 -7.50 -0.47 0.46
CA LEU A 73 -6.48 -1.47 0.77
C LEU A 73 -5.38 -1.38 -0.28
N VAL A 74 -4.13 -1.23 0.15
CA VAL A 74 -2.96 -1.32 -0.72
C VAL A 74 -2.16 -2.54 -0.34
N SER A 75 -2.12 -3.52 -1.21
CA SER A 75 -1.40 -4.77 -0.96
C SER A 75 -0.12 -4.85 -1.78
N PHE A 76 0.96 -5.14 -1.10
CA PHE A 76 2.29 -5.33 -1.67
C PHE A 76 2.50 -6.76 -2.19
N GLU A 77 1.59 -7.67 -1.85
CA GLU A 77 1.59 -9.08 -2.20
C GLU A 77 0.14 -9.57 -2.39
N GLU A 78 -0.07 -10.46 -3.34
CA GLU A 78 -1.41 -10.81 -3.81
C GLU A 78 -2.25 -11.55 -2.73
N MET A 79 -1.66 -12.51 -1.99
CA MET A 79 -2.38 -13.24 -0.95
C MET A 79 -2.73 -12.35 0.25
N GLU A 80 -1.88 -11.38 0.57
CA GLU A 80 -2.16 -10.43 1.64
C GLU A 80 -3.37 -9.54 1.28
N ALA A 81 -3.61 -9.26 -0.01
CA ALA A 81 -4.84 -8.59 -0.44
C ALA A 81 -6.09 -9.41 -0.09
N ALA A 82 -6.08 -10.71 -0.36
CA ALA A 82 -7.20 -11.59 0.01
C ALA A 82 -7.37 -11.69 1.53
N ARG A 83 -6.26 -11.82 2.27
CA ARG A 83 -6.26 -11.95 3.73
C ARG A 83 -6.91 -10.75 4.42
N TYR A 84 -6.69 -9.54 3.92
CA TYR A 84 -7.18 -8.31 4.52
C TYR A 84 -8.38 -7.68 3.80
N ALA A 85 -8.93 -8.33 2.78
CA ALA A 85 -10.07 -7.82 2.01
C ALA A 85 -11.31 -7.51 2.88
N HIS A 86 -11.50 -8.24 3.99
CA HIS A 86 -12.62 -8.04 4.91
C HIS A 86 -12.61 -6.70 5.64
N PHE A 87 -11.47 -5.98 5.66
CA PHE A 87 -11.40 -4.61 6.17
C PHE A 87 -12.01 -3.58 5.23
N LEU A 88 -12.11 -3.88 3.93
CA LEU A 88 -12.66 -2.92 2.96
C LEU A 88 -14.15 -2.69 3.18
N LYS A 89 -14.55 -1.43 3.16
CA LYS A 89 -15.96 -1.06 3.09
C LYS A 89 -16.56 -1.46 1.71
N LYS A 90 -17.88 -1.52 1.61
CA LYS A 90 -18.60 -1.93 0.39
C LYS A 90 -18.17 -1.14 -0.86
N ASP A 91 -17.92 0.18 -0.71
CA ASP A 91 -17.46 1.05 -1.81
C ASP A 91 -15.95 1.30 -1.76
N GLY A 92 -15.22 0.46 -1.05
CA GLY A 92 -13.77 0.54 -0.91
C GLY A 92 -13.05 0.23 -2.21
N LYS A 93 -11.77 0.58 -2.24
CA LYS A 93 -10.90 0.31 -3.38
C LYS A 93 -9.75 -0.59 -2.96
N ALA A 94 -9.28 -1.43 -3.88
CA ALA A 94 -8.05 -2.20 -3.69
C ALA A 94 -7.01 -1.80 -4.74
N VAL A 95 -5.79 -1.53 -4.31
CA VAL A 95 -4.59 -1.43 -5.15
C VAL A 95 -3.72 -2.63 -4.80
N VAL A 96 -3.48 -3.51 -5.75
CA VAL A 96 -2.84 -4.80 -5.49
C VAL A 96 -1.65 -5.00 -6.41
N ASN A 97 -0.47 -5.22 -5.81
CA ASN A 97 0.67 -5.74 -6.55
C ASN A 97 0.45 -7.22 -6.89
N THR A 98 0.61 -7.59 -8.15
CA THR A 98 0.44 -8.98 -8.63
C THR A 98 1.60 -9.90 -8.23
N TYR A 99 2.50 -9.42 -7.38
CA TYR A 99 3.62 -10.19 -6.87
C TYR A 99 3.15 -11.26 -5.87
N ARG A 100 3.68 -12.49 -6.02
CA ARG A 100 3.32 -13.65 -5.20
C ARG A 100 4.52 -14.14 -4.38
N ILE A 101 4.33 -14.28 -3.08
CA ILE A 101 5.32 -14.86 -2.17
C ILE A 101 4.72 -16.13 -1.57
N PRO A 102 5.12 -17.33 -2.04
CA PRO A 102 4.63 -18.57 -1.47
C PRO A 102 5.00 -18.69 0.02
N SER A 103 4.02 -18.97 0.87
CA SER A 103 4.23 -19.28 2.27
C SER A 103 4.85 -20.69 2.44
N MET A 104 5.40 -21.00 3.63
CA MET A 104 6.01 -22.31 3.88
C MET A 104 5.11 -23.51 3.54
N PRO A 105 3.81 -23.53 3.89
CA PRO A 105 2.92 -24.62 3.48
C PRO A 105 2.78 -24.79 1.96
N ILE A 106 2.87 -23.67 1.21
CA ILE A 106 2.82 -23.71 -0.25
C ILE A 106 4.16 -24.23 -0.81
N LEU A 107 5.28 -23.77 -0.27
CA LEU A 107 6.62 -24.24 -0.68
C LEU A 107 6.83 -25.74 -0.41
N THR A 108 6.22 -26.26 0.65
CA THR A 108 6.28 -27.69 1.01
C THR A 108 5.23 -28.54 0.28
N GLY A 109 4.37 -27.95 -0.56
CA GLY A 109 3.33 -28.66 -1.30
C GLY A 109 2.13 -29.14 -0.43
N THR A 110 2.02 -28.64 0.83
CA THR A 110 0.88 -28.98 1.71
C THR A 110 -0.36 -28.12 1.41
N ARG A 111 -0.20 -27.02 0.70
CA ARG A 111 -1.26 -26.10 0.26
C ARG A 111 -0.90 -25.54 -1.12
N ASP A 112 -1.92 -25.22 -1.90
CA ASP A 112 -1.76 -24.50 -3.16
C ASP A 112 -1.89 -23.00 -2.95
N TYR A 113 -1.24 -22.23 -3.81
CA TYR A 113 -1.49 -20.80 -3.88
C TYR A 113 -2.85 -20.58 -4.55
N PRO A 114 -3.78 -19.75 -4.00
CA PRO A 114 -5.07 -19.52 -4.62
C PRO A 114 -4.94 -18.94 -6.04
N ASP A 115 -5.70 -19.47 -7.00
CA ASP A 115 -5.48 -19.18 -8.41
C ASP A 115 -5.92 -17.78 -8.85
N ASP A 116 -7.08 -17.31 -8.43
CA ASP A 116 -7.68 -16.07 -8.96
C ASP A 116 -8.07 -15.08 -7.86
N ILE A 117 -7.10 -14.67 -7.06
CA ILE A 117 -7.32 -13.66 -6.00
C ILE A 117 -7.79 -12.33 -6.58
N ILE A 118 -7.18 -11.88 -7.67
CA ILE A 118 -7.52 -10.60 -8.31
C ILE A 118 -8.94 -10.63 -8.87
N GLY A 119 -9.35 -11.72 -9.52
CA GLY A 119 -10.72 -11.90 -10.01
C GLY A 119 -11.75 -11.90 -8.89
N MET A 120 -11.46 -12.61 -7.78
CA MET A 120 -12.33 -12.61 -6.60
C MET A 120 -12.47 -11.22 -5.97
N LEU A 121 -11.40 -10.44 -5.91
CA LEU A 121 -11.45 -9.06 -5.41
C LEU A 121 -12.27 -8.16 -6.33
N ARG A 122 -12.10 -8.26 -7.66
CA ARG A 122 -12.85 -7.47 -8.65
C ARG A 122 -14.34 -7.69 -8.60
N GLN A 123 -14.80 -8.87 -8.18
CA GLN A 123 -16.21 -9.16 -7.98
C GLN A 123 -16.85 -8.42 -6.79
N ARG A 124 -16.02 -7.94 -5.85
CA ARG A 124 -16.48 -7.37 -4.57
C ARG A 124 -16.23 -5.88 -4.46
N VAL A 125 -15.07 -5.41 -4.93
CA VAL A 125 -14.62 -4.02 -4.81
C VAL A 125 -13.89 -3.55 -6.06
N SER A 126 -13.83 -2.23 -6.27
CA SER A 126 -13.02 -1.64 -7.34
C SER A 126 -11.54 -1.97 -7.12
N THR A 127 -10.99 -2.85 -7.96
CA THR A 127 -9.63 -3.40 -7.80
C THR A 127 -8.74 -3.00 -8.97
N MET A 128 -7.65 -2.30 -8.65
CA MET A 128 -6.56 -1.94 -9.53
C MET A 128 -5.38 -2.87 -9.26
N ALA A 129 -5.10 -3.78 -10.18
CA ALA A 129 -3.96 -4.69 -10.09
C ALA A 129 -2.84 -4.19 -11.00
N LEU A 130 -1.62 -4.15 -10.48
CA LEU A 130 -0.44 -3.70 -11.22
C LEU A 130 0.78 -4.58 -10.90
N ASP A 131 1.65 -4.75 -11.88
CA ASP A 131 2.96 -5.38 -11.69
C ASP A 131 4.00 -4.31 -11.32
N ALA A 132 4.09 -4.02 -10.02
CA ALA A 132 5.06 -3.06 -9.52
C ALA A 132 6.52 -3.51 -9.76
N THR A 133 6.77 -4.83 -9.83
CA THR A 133 8.10 -5.39 -10.11
C THR A 133 8.52 -5.08 -11.55
N GLY A 134 7.69 -5.37 -12.53
CA GLY A 134 7.96 -5.04 -13.93
C GLY A 134 8.06 -3.52 -14.18
N ILE A 135 7.32 -2.71 -13.41
CA ILE A 135 7.44 -1.24 -13.48
C ILE A 135 8.82 -0.79 -12.99
N VAL A 136 9.30 -1.27 -11.84
CA VAL A 136 10.60 -0.82 -11.29
C VAL A 136 11.81 -1.33 -12.06
N GLU A 137 11.70 -2.43 -12.78
CA GLU A 137 12.74 -2.88 -13.72
C GLU A 137 12.99 -1.81 -14.79
N LYS A 138 11.94 -1.21 -15.35
CA LYS A 138 12.02 -0.11 -16.31
C LYS A 138 12.53 1.19 -15.69
N VAL A 139 12.25 1.43 -14.41
CA VAL A 139 12.71 2.60 -13.65
C VAL A 139 14.18 2.45 -13.22
N GLY A 140 14.70 1.21 -13.14
CA GLY A 140 16.10 0.93 -12.84
C GLY A 140 16.42 0.74 -11.34
N ASN A 141 15.41 0.52 -10.47
CA ASN A 141 15.65 0.20 -9.06
C ASN A 141 14.57 -0.75 -8.49
N PRO A 142 14.87 -2.05 -8.38
CA PRO A 142 13.92 -3.03 -7.85
C PRO A 142 13.39 -2.73 -6.43
N LYS A 143 14.14 -1.95 -5.65
CA LYS A 143 13.75 -1.59 -4.28
C LYS A 143 12.70 -0.47 -4.18
N SER A 144 12.27 0.10 -5.32
CA SER A 144 11.29 1.20 -5.35
C SER A 144 9.86 0.74 -5.61
N ALA A 145 9.56 -0.56 -5.62
CA ALA A 145 8.21 -1.09 -5.84
C ALA A 145 7.18 -0.55 -4.82
N ASN A 146 7.62 -0.33 -3.58
CA ASN A 146 6.81 0.30 -2.55
C ASN A 146 6.41 1.75 -2.91
N VAL A 147 7.26 2.49 -3.59
CA VAL A 147 6.97 3.86 -4.01
C VAL A 147 6.09 3.88 -5.27
N VAL A 148 6.18 2.87 -6.14
CA VAL A 148 5.20 2.64 -7.22
C VAL A 148 3.80 2.46 -6.63
N LEU A 149 3.65 1.57 -5.64
CA LEU A 149 2.36 1.33 -4.99
C LEU A 149 1.84 2.57 -4.24
N LEU A 150 2.73 3.38 -3.66
CA LEU A 150 2.36 4.67 -3.08
C LEU A 150 1.81 5.63 -4.15
N GLY A 151 2.43 5.71 -5.33
CA GLY A 151 1.92 6.51 -6.45
C GLY A 151 0.52 6.08 -6.88
N ALA A 152 0.30 4.77 -7.02
CA ALA A 152 -1.00 4.19 -7.33
C ALA A 152 -2.06 4.52 -6.25
N LEU A 153 -1.68 4.42 -4.96
CA LEU A 153 -2.53 4.82 -3.83
C LEU A 153 -2.95 6.29 -3.93
N VAL A 154 -1.98 7.19 -4.13
CA VAL A 154 -2.23 8.63 -4.23
C VAL A 154 -3.22 8.95 -5.34
N LYS A 155 -3.05 8.33 -6.50
CA LYS A 155 -3.97 8.48 -7.64
C LYS A 155 -5.36 7.94 -7.32
N ALA A 156 -5.46 6.73 -6.76
CA ALA A 156 -6.72 6.07 -6.41
C ALA A 156 -7.52 6.85 -5.36
N MET A 157 -6.84 7.51 -4.40
CA MET A 157 -7.43 8.32 -3.34
C MET A 157 -7.67 9.79 -3.76
N ARG A 158 -7.25 10.20 -4.97
CA ARG A 158 -7.33 11.58 -5.46
C ARG A 158 -6.57 12.57 -4.57
N LEU A 159 -5.40 12.17 -4.09
CA LEU A 159 -4.48 13.03 -3.31
C LEU A 159 -3.45 13.71 -4.22
N THR A 160 -3.82 13.98 -5.46
CA THR A 160 -2.93 14.53 -6.50
C THR A 160 -2.63 16.01 -6.36
N ASP A 161 -3.40 16.73 -5.54
CA ASP A 161 -3.18 18.16 -5.26
C ASP A 161 -1.99 18.39 -4.31
N ILE A 162 -1.52 17.33 -3.64
CA ILE A 162 -0.33 17.36 -2.79
C ILE A 162 0.91 17.23 -3.68
N ASP A 163 1.90 18.11 -3.52
CA ASP A 163 3.21 17.92 -4.14
C ASP A 163 4.05 16.91 -3.36
N TRP A 164 4.08 15.67 -3.86
CA TRP A 164 4.79 14.56 -3.25
C TRP A 164 6.31 14.59 -3.48
N ASN A 165 6.80 15.35 -4.46
CA ASN A 165 8.23 15.37 -4.81
C ASN A 165 9.15 15.85 -3.68
N PRO A 166 8.86 16.98 -2.98
CA PRO A 166 9.67 17.38 -1.83
C PRO A 166 9.56 16.42 -0.66
N ILE A 167 8.40 15.76 -0.47
CA ILE A 167 8.19 14.81 0.61
C ILE A 167 9.02 13.54 0.40
N ILE A 168 9.04 13.02 -0.83
CA ILE A 168 9.92 11.91 -1.22
C ILE A 168 11.38 12.30 -0.97
N ALA A 169 11.80 13.50 -1.41
CA ALA A 169 13.18 13.95 -1.26
C ALA A 169 13.65 14.07 0.20
N LYS A 170 12.76 14.47 1.12
CA LYS A 170 13.05 14.53 2.55
C LYS A 170 13.12 13.14 3.21
N THR A 171 12.43 12.15 2.65
CA THR A 171 12.24 10.85 3.32
C THR A 171 13.23 9.79 2.84
N VAL A 172 13.70 9.87 1.58
CA VAL A 172 14.65 8.92 1.03
C VAL A 172 16.08 9.48 1.06
N LYS A 173 17.09 8.60 1.00
CA LYS A 173 18.49 9.04 0.90
C LYS A 173 18.73 9.81 -0.40
N PRO A 174 19.61 10.85 -0.42
CA PRO A 174 19.84 11.70 -1.59
C PRO A 174 20.10 10.93 -2.90
N ALA A 175 20.89 9.88 -2.85
CA ALA A 175 21.22 9.06 -4.02
C ALA A 175 20.01 8.36 -4.66
N PHE A 176 18.87 8.27 -3.99
CA PHE A 176 17.68 7.57 -4.46
C PHE A 176 16.49 8.49 -4.74
N ILE A 177 16.65 9.81 -4.63
CA ILE A 177 15.55 10.76 -4.83
C ILE A 177 14.95 10.62 -6.22
N ASP A 178 15.77 10.71 -7.26
CA ASP A 178 15.29 10.74 -8.64
C ASP A 178 14.63 9.42 -9.05
N VAL A 179 15.19 8.28 -8.65
CA VAL A 179 14.62 6.99 -8.96
C VAL A 179 13.30 6.76 -8.21
N ASN A 180 13.15 7.26 -6.98
CA ASN A 180 11.89 7.17 -6.25
C ASN A 180 10.82 8.13 -6.80
N ARG A 181 11.18 9.32 -7.28
CA ARG A 181 10.26 10.21 -8.00
C ARG A 181 9.73 9.57 -9.29
N LYS A 182 10.62 8.93 -10.07
CA LYS A 182 10.24 8.18 -11.28
C LYS A 182 9.32 7.01 -10.94
N ALA A 183 9.63 6.25 -9.89
CA ALA A 183 8.81 5.14 -9.41
C ALA A 183 7.41 5.62 -8.99
N PHE A 184 7.34 6.72 -8.23
CA PHE A 184 6.08 7.34 -7.82
C PHE A 184 5.22 7.75 -9.02
N ALA A 185 5.82 8.47 -9.98
CA ALA A 185 5.13 8.92 -11.19
C ALA A 185 4.64 7.73 -12.03
N ALA A 186 5.46 6.68 -12.17
CA ALA A 186 5.08 5.45 -12.87
C ALA A 186 3.89 4.74 -12.18
N GLY A 187 3.86 4.72 -10.85
CA GLY A 187 2.75 4.18 -10.08
C GLY A 187 1.46 4.97 -10.28
N MET A 188 1.52 6.30 -10.30
CA MET A 188 0.37 7.16 -10.61
C MET A 188 -0.16 6.93 -12.03
N ALA A 189 0.70 6.65 -12.99
CA ALA A 189 0.32 6.42 -14.38
C ALA A 189 -0.25 5.02 -14.63
N ALA A 190 -0.04 4.07 -13.71
CA ALA A 190 -0.46 2.68 -13.85
C ALA A 190 -1.92 2.43 -13.45
N VAL A 191 -2.65 3.44 -12.89
CA VAL A 191 -4.02 3.33 -12.38
C VAL A 191 -4.89 4.52 -12.74
#